data_167f93fb0b570ed7186c62e8dc200106
#
_entry.id   167f93fb0b570ed7186c62e8dc200106
#
_cell.length_a   1.000
_cell.length_b   1.000
_cell.length_c   1.000
_cell.angle_alpha   90.00
_cell.angle_beta   90.00
_cell.angle_gamma   90.00
#
_symmetry.space_group_name_H-M   'P 1'
#
loop_
_entity.id
_entity.type
_entity.pdbx_description
1 polymer ?
#
loop_
_entity_poly.entity_id
_entity_poly.type
_entity_poly.pdbx_seq_one_letter_code
_entity_poly.pdbx_strand_id
1 'polypeptide(L)'
;MKKAIARNIDTNHIPVEKLNALLETFALKHSSRQLADILERAENNSLSYREFLLDLLETEVKGRNERRRKRNYTAAHFPPNVKVLEEYDPAELEAGITENQIEQLKQLTWLDTCGNVVLAGPPGLGKTMIATGLGLEAINSGYTVCFEKMVNLIKILDTS
;
A
#
# COMPACT_ATOMS: atom_id res chain seq x y z
N MET A 1 -1.50 35.65 34.48
CA MET A 1 -2.42 36.13 33.45
C MET A 1 -1.76 36.05 32.09
N LYS A 2 -2.00 34.99 31.30
CA LYS A 2 -1.52 34.88 29.91
C LYS A 2 -2.59 35.48 29.00
N LYS A 3 -2.32 36.63 28.39
CA LYS A 3 -3.15 37.24 27.37
C LYS A 3 -3.19 36.30 26.16
N ALA A 4 -4.35 35.69 25.89
CA ALA A 4 -4.63 35.04 24.64
C ALA A 4 -4.66 36.10 23.53
N ILE A 5 -3.66 36.10 22.68
CA ILE A 5 -3.69 36.88 21.43
C ILE A 5 -4.67 36.15 20.52
N ALA A 6 -5.94 36.49 20.59
CA ALA A 6 -6.92 36.14 19.57
C ALA A 6 -6.52 36.93 18.30
N ARG A 7 -5.76 36.30 17.41
CA ARG A 7 -5.63 36.77 16.04
C ARG A 7 -6.98 36.63 15.38
N ASN A 8 -7.66 37.71 15.18
CA ASN A 8 -8.84 37.80 14.32
C ASN A 8 -8.33 37.58 12.88
N ILE A 9 -8.17 36.32 12.50
CA ILE A 9 -7.84 35.95 11.14
C ILE A 9 -9.19 35.91 10.43
N ASP A 10 -9.40 36.83 9.50
CA ASP A 10 -10.54 36.77 8.58
C ASP A 10 -10.36 35.52 7.71
N THR A 11 -10.98 34.43 8.16
CA THR A 11 -10.78 33.09 7.56
C THR A 11 -11.41 32.97 6.19
N ASN A 12 -12.31 33.88 5.80
CA ASN A 12 -12.95 33.90 4.49
C ASN A 12 -12.03 34.34 3.35
N HIS A 13 -10.76 34.64 3.61
CA HIS A 13 -9.85 35.19 2.60
C HIS A 13 -8.44 34.57 2.61
N ILE A 14 -8.28 33.37 3.15
CA ILE A 14 -6.98 32.68 3.07
C ILE A 14 -6.84 32.08 1.66
N PRO A 15 -5.89 32.56 0.82
CA PRO A 15 -5.69 31.99 -0.50
C PRO A 15 -5.33 30.50 -0.42
N VAL A 16 -5.93 29.69 -1.27
CA VAL A 16 -5.66 28.23 -1.37
C VAL A 16 -4.18 27.98 -1.62
N GLU A 17 -3.52 28.85 -2.38
CA GLU A 17 -2.09 28.79 -2.68
C GLU A 17 -1.23 28.82 -1.41
N LYS A 18 -1.63 29.62 -0.42
CA LYS A 18 -0.93 29.68 0.86
C LYS A 18 -1.08 28.39 1.66
N LEU A 19 -2.26 27.78 1.63
CA LEU A 19 -2.50 26.48 2.26
C LEU A 19 -1.69 25.39 1.58
N ASN A 20 -1.68 25.37 0.24
CA ASN A 20 -0.86 24.46 -0.53
C ASN A 20 0.63 24.56 -0.19
N ALA A 21 1.17 25.78 -0.13
CA ALA A 21 2.58 25.98 0.22
C ALA A 21 2.91 25.45 1.63
N LEU A 22 2.00 25.60 2.60
CA LEU A 22 2.18 25.07 3.95
C LEU A 22 2.10 23.53 3.94
N LEU A 23 1.15 22.94 3.26
CA LEU A 23 1.04 21.48 3.14
C LEU A 23 2.29 20.87 2.49
N GLU A 24 2.84 21.51 1.47
CA GLU A 24 4.09 21.09 0.84
C GLU A 24 5.30 21.22 1.78
N THR A 25 5.36 22.29 2.59
CA THR A 25 6.40 22.47 3.61
C THR A 25 6.42 21.32 4.61
N PHE A 26 5.24 20.82 4.99
CA PHE A 26 5.11 19.63 5.85
C PHE A 26 5.13 18.30 5.07
N ALA A 27 5.49 18.33 3.79
CA ALA A 27 5.54 17.16 2.92
C ALA A 27 4.18 16.43 2.75
N LEU A 28 3.06 17.12 2.95
CA LEU A 28 1.70 16.61 2.72
C LEU A 28 1.29 16.79 1.25
N LYS A 29 2.06 16.17 0.35
CA LYS A 29 1.99 16.41 -1.09
C LYS A 29 0.71 15.91 -1.74
N HIS A 30 0.12 14.83 -1.23
CA HIS A 30 -1.12 14.27 -1.77
C HIS A 30 -2.31 15.14 -1.38
N SER A 31 -2.37 15.56 -0.14
CA SER A 31 -3.39 16.50 0.35
C SER A 31 -3.29 17.86 -0.34
N SER A 32 -2.06 18.38 -0.56
CA SER A 32 -1.85 19.62 -1.30
C SER A 32 -2.44 19.56 -2.71
N ARG A 33 -2.21 18.46 -3.44
CA ARG A 33 -2.71 18.30 -4.82
C ARG A 33 -4.23 18.17 -4.90
N GLN A 34 -4.87 17.68 -3.87
CA GLN A 34 -6.31 17.46 -3.81
C GLN A 34 -7.03 18.48 -2.88
N LEU A 35 -6.33 19.53 -2.44
CA LEU A 35 -6.88 20.47 -1.47
C LEU A 35 -8.16 21.13 -1.95
N ALA A 36 -8.23 21.51 -3.23
CA ALA A 36 -9.42 22.13 -3.81
C ALA A 36 -10.62 21.19 -3.72
N ASP A 37 -10.45 19.94 -4.11
CA ASP A 37 -11.51 18.92 -4.07
C ASP A 37 -11.93 18.59 -2.62
N ILE A 38 -10.98 18.59 -1.67
CA ILE A 38 -11.25 18.35 -0.25
C ILE A 38 -12.08 19.51 0.32
N LEU A 39 -11.74 20.75 0.00
CA LEU A 39 -12.49 21.94 0.43
C LEU A 39 -13.91 21.93 -0.16
N GLU A 40 -14.05 21.69 -1.45
CA GLU A 40 -15.33 21.61 -2.11
C GLU A 40 -16.25 20.52 -1.50
N ARG A 41 -15.69 19.34 -1.22
CA ARG A 41 -16.45 18.26 -0.54
C ARG A 41 -16.87 18.68 0.86
N ALA A 42 -15.99 19.37 1.59
CA ALA A 42 -16.27 19.82 2.95
C ALA A 42 -17.43 20.85 2.96
N GLU A 43 -17.42 21.77 2.03
CA GLU A 43 -18.48 22.79 1.88
C GLU A 43 -19.80 22.15 1.46
N ASN A 44 -19.80 21.31 0.41
CA ASN A 44 -21.00 20.66 -0.13
C ASN A 44 -21.69 19.75 0.89
N ASN A 45 -20.90 19.06 1.74
CA ASN A 45 -21.42 18.13 2.74
C ASN A 45 -21.53 18.74 4.14
N SER A 46 -21.21 20.03 4.32
CA SER A 46 -21.22 20.73 5.61
C SER A 46 -20.43 19.96 6.68
N LEU A 47 -19.23 19.46 6.34
CA LEU A 47 -18.42 18.65 7.23
C LEU A 47 -18.01 19.45 8.48
N SER A 48 -18.00 18.77 9.63
CA SER A 48 -17.41 19.33 10.83
C SER A 48 -15.90 19.50 10.66
N TYR A 49 -15.26 20.35 11.46
CA TYR A 49 -13.80 20.54 11.44
C TYR A 49 -13.01 19.22 11.64
N ARG A 50 -13.57 18.28 12.41
CA ARG A 50 -12.95 16.98 12.66
C ARG A 50 -13.00 16.09 11.41
N GLU A 51 -14.14 16.06 10.74
CA GLU A 51 -14.33 15.29 9.50
C GLU A 51 -13.46 15.86 8.37
N PHE A 52 -13.42 17.18 8.22
CA PHE A 52 -12.53 17.82 7.27
C PHE A 52 -11.06 17.48 7.51
N LEU A 53 -10.59 17.56 8.76
CA LEU A 53 -9.21 17.23 9.11
C LEU A 53 -8.91 15.73 8.86
N LEU A 54 -9.88 14.87 9.15
CA LEU A 54 -9.78 13.43 8.88
C LEU A 54 -9.64 13.18 7.37
N ASP A 55 -10.52 13.75 6.53
CA ASP A 55 -10.47 13.60 5.07
C ASP A 55 -9.12 14.06 4.50
N LEU A 56 -8.62 15.20 4.97
CA LEU A 56 -7.34 15.74 4.55
C LEU A 56 -6.17 14.80 4.90
N LEU A 57 -6.13 14.28 6.12
CA LEU A 57 -5.06 13.38 6.58
C LEU A 57 -5.17 11.99 5.94
N GLU A 58 -6.38 11.45 5.78
CA GLU A 58 -6.59 10.18 5.09
C GLU A 58 -6.18 10.25 3.62
N THR A 59 -6.44 11.36 2.93
CA THR A 59 -6.00 11.59 1.56
C THR A 59 -4.49 11.48 1.45
N GLU A 60 -3.75 12.07 2.38
CA GLU A 60 -2.29 11.95 2.42
C GLU A 60 -1.83 10.51 2.68
N VAL A 61 -2.42 9.84 3.67
CA VAL A 61 -2.08 8.46 4.03
C VAL A 61 -2.34 7.51 2.85
N LYS A 62 -3.50 7.62 2.19
CA LYS A 62 -3.87 6.84 1.01
C LYS A 62 -2.86 7.04 -0.12
N GLY A 63 -2.55 8.29 -0.45
CA GLY A 63 -1.59 8.62 -1.50
C GLY A 63 -0.16 8.14 -1.21
N ARG A 64 0.30 8.23 0.04
CA ARG A 64 1.61 7.68 0.46
C ARG A 64 1.65 6.17 0.36
N ASN A 65 0.60 5.49 0.80
CA ASN A 65 0.52 4.02 0.73
C ASN A 65 0.50 3.54 -0.71
N GLU A 66 -0.26 4.18 -1.59
CA GLU A 66 -0.30 3.83 -3.00
C GLU A 66 1.06 4.03 -3.70
N ARG A 67 1.73 5.17 -3.42
CA ARG A 67 3.09 5.41 -3.92
C ARG A 67 4.09 4.39 -3.41
N ARG A 68 4.01 4.00 -2.12
CA ARG A 68 4.84 2.95 -1.53
C ARG A 68 4.59 1.61 -2.20
N ARG A 69 3.31 1.24 -2.37
CA ARG A 69 2.91 0.00 -3.05
C ARG A 69 3.45 -0.08 -4.47
N LYS A 70 3.28 0.99 -5.25
CA LYS A 70 3.78 1.06 -6.62
C LYS A 70 5.31 0.92 -6.69
N ARG A 71 6.02 1.61 -5.80
CA ARG A 71 7.49 1.49 -5.71
C ARG A 71 7.91 0.07 -5.35
N ASN A 72 7.29 -0.53 -4.32
CA ASN A 72 7.62 -1.88 -3.89
C ASN A 72 7.29 -2.92 -4.96
N TYR A 73 6.17 -2.76 -5.68
CA TYR A 73 5.83 -3.61 -6.82
C TYR A 73 6.89 -3.55 -7.93
N THR A 74 7.33 -2.35 -8.30
CA THR A 74 8.37 -2.17 -9.32
C THR A 74 9.70 -2.78 -8.87
N ALA A 75 10.05 -2.66 -7.60
CA ALA A 75 11.29 -3.19 -7.03
C ALA A 75 11.25 -4.71 -6.78
N ALA A 76 10.08 -5.32 -6.79
CA ALA A 76 9.93 -6.74 -6.50
C ALA A 76 10.44 -7.65 -7.62
N HIS A 77 10.64 -7.14 -8.83
CA HIS A 77 11.12 -7.90 -10.01
C HIS A 77 10.24 -9.13 -10.33
N PHE A 78 8.94 -8.99 -10.17
CA PHE A 78 8.03 -10.07 -10.53
C PHE A 78 8.13 -10.45 -12.01
N PRO A 79 7.85 -11.72 -12.36
CA PRO A 79 7.72 -12.12 -13.75
C PRO A 79 6.56 -11.39 -14.43
N PRO A 80 6.53 -11.31 -15.76
CA PRO A 80 5.38 -10.74 -16.46
C PRO A 80 4.10 -11.54 -16.15
N ASN A 81 2.95 -10.85 -16.15
CA ASN A 81 1.64 -11.45 -15.91
C ASN A 81 1.44 -12.04 -14.50
N VAL A 82 1.82 -11.26 -13.47
CA VAL A 82 1.44 -11.60 -12.10
C VAL A 82 -0.07 -11.60 -11.98
N LYS A 83 -0.61 -12.71 -11.50
CA LYS A 83 -2.04 -12.87 -11.19
C LYS A 83 -2.27 -12.69 -9.70
N VAL A 84 -3.45 -12.18 -9.36
CA VAL A 84 -3.90 -12.12 -7.98
C VAL A 84 -4.33 -13.52 -7.51
N LEU A 85 -4.25 -13.77 -6.20
CA LEU A 85 -4.60 -15.10 -5.66
C LEU A 85 -6.09 -15.44 -5.81
N GLU A 86 -6.94 -14.46 -5.97
CA GLU A 86 -8.36 -14.60 -6.27
C GLU A 86 -8.63 -15.27 -7.62
N GLU A 87 -7.68 -15.19 -8.55
CA GLU A 87 -7.74 -15.87 -9.85
C GLU A 87 -7.22 -17.33 -9.81
N TYR A 88 -6.78 -17.79 -8.64
CA TYR A 88 -6.28 -19.14 -8.46
C TYR A 88 -7.43 -20.08 -8.11
N ASP A 89 -7.71 -21.03 -8.99
CA ASP A 89 -8.68 -22.11 -8.72
C ASP A 89 -7.93 -23.42 -8.45
N PRO A 90 -7.88 -23.90 -7.19
CA PRO A 90 -7.24 -25.17 -6.84
C PRO A 90 -7.87 -26.37 -7.53
N ALA A 91 -9.16 -26.32 -7.84
CA ALA A 91 -9.89 -27.43 -8.45
C ALA A 91 -9.55 -27.59 -9.95
N GLU A 92 -9.36 -26.46 -10.67
CA GLU A 92 -8.96 -26.51 -12.08
C GLU A 92 -7.56 -27.10 -12.28
N LEU A 93 -6.68 -26.93 -11.31
CA LEU A 93 -5.28 -27.30 -11.41
C LEU A 93 -4.96 -28.66 -10.76
N GLU A 94 -5.98 -29.37 -10.25
CA GLU A 94 -5.78 -30.60 -9.45
C GLU A 94 -4.67 -30.42 -8.39
N ALA A 95 -4.54 -29.18 -7.89
CA ALA A 95 -3.51 -28.80 -6.96
C ALA A 95 -3.77 -29.47 -5.61
N GLY A 96 -2.78 -30.06 -5.01
CA GLY A 96 -2.88 -30.64 -3.67
C GLY A 96 -3.01 -29.62 -2.54
N ILE A 97 -3.33 -28.35 -2.87
CA ILE A 97 -3.56 -27.26 -1.92
C ILE A 97 -5.05 -26.90 -1.92
N THR A 98 -5.62 -26.71 -0.76
CA THR A 98 -7.02 -26.34 -0.58
C THR A 98 -7.17 -24.80 -0.54
N GLU A 99 -8.39 -24.33 -0.86
CA GLU A 99 -8.75 -22.92 -0.75
C GLU A 99 -8.48 -22.37 0.66
N ASN A 100 -8.82 -23.14 1.71
CA ASN A 100 -8.56 -22.75 3.10
C ASN A 100 -7.07 -22.57 3.39
N GLN A 101 -6.20 -23.41 2.82
CA GLN A 101 -4.74 -23.24 2.96
C GLN A 101 -4.24 -21.99 2.26
N ILE A 102 -4.80 -21.64 1.11
CA ILE A 102 -4.48 -20.38 0.42
C ILE A 102 -4.90 -19.18 1.28
N GLU A 103 -6.12 -19.20 1.82
CA GLU A 103 -6.59 -18.13 2.71
C GLU A 103 -5.72 -17.99 3.98
N GLN A 104 -5.26 -19.08 4.56
CA GLN A 104 -4.30 -19.03 5.68
C GLN A 104 -2.96 -18.40 5.27
N LEU A 105 -2.45 -18.72 4.09
CA LEU A 105 -1.21 -18.13 3.56
C LEU A 105 -1.36 -16.62 3.28
N LYS A 106 -2.55 -16.19 2.80
CA LYS A 106 -2.88 -14.79 2.55
C LYS A 106 -2.87 -13.93 3.81
N GLN A 107 -3.12 -14.51 4.98
CA GLN A 107 -3.04 -13.79 6.26
C GLN A 107 -1.62 -13.32 6.61
N LEU A 108 -0.59 -13.86 5.94
CA LEU A 108 0.83 -13.49 6.08
C LEU A 108 1.40 -13.61 7.49
N THR A 109 0.70 -14.27 8.43
CA THR A 109 1.15 -14.46 9.82
C THR A 109 2.49 -15.20 9.92
N TRP A 110 2.81 -15.99 8.91
CA TRP A 110 4.10 -16.68 8.79
C TRP A 110 5.26 -15.69 8.58
N LEU A 111 5.05 -14.51 7.99
CA LEU A 111 6.08 -13.47 7.89
C LEU A 111 6.44 -12.88 9.25
N ASP A 112 5.45 -12.68 10.12
CA ASP A 112 5.68 -12.13 11.47
C ASP A 112 6.51 -13.05 12.34
N THR A 113 6.41 -14.35 12.08
CA THR A 113 7.20 -15.39 12.78
C THR A 113 8.49 -15.79 12.06
N CYS A 114 8.92 -15.04 11.05
CA CYS A 114 10.05 -15.37 10.19
C CYS A 114 9.95 -16.78 9.57
N GLY A 115 8.74 -17.24 9.29
CA GLY A 115 8.47 -18.54 8.71
C GLY A 115 8.86 -18.63 7.24
N ASN A 116 9.06 -19.87 6.78
CA ASN A 116 9.33 -20.16 5.38
C ASN A 116 8.16 -20.94 4.77
N VAL A 117 7.81 -20.63 3.54
CA VAL A 117 6.82 -21.36 2.75
C VAL A 117 7.54 -22.06 1.61
N VAL A 118 7.37 -23.37 1.50
CA VAL A 118 7.92 -24.19 0.41
C VAL A 118 6.79 -24.71 -0.45
N LEU A 119 6.79 -24.38 -1.73
CA LEU A 119 5.83 -24.85 -2.73
C LEU A 119 6.48 -25.94 -3.58
N ALA A 120 6.12 -27.19 -3.33
CA ALA A 120 6.64 -28.34 -4.04
C ALA A 120 5.53 -29.05 -4.83
N GLY A 121 5.88 -29.64 -5.98
CA GLY A 121 4.96 -30.38 -6.84
C GLY A 121 5.35 -30.34 -8.32
N PRO A 122 4.64 -31.10 -9.18
CA PRO A 122 4.86 -31.15 -10.63
C PRO A 122 4.74 -29.79 -11.32
N PRO A 123 5.28 -29.60 -12.52
CA PRO A 123 5.00 -28.42 -13.36
C PRO A 123 3.49 -28.25 -13.62
N GLY A 124 3.04 -27.00 -13.81
CA GLY A 124 1.64 -26.70 -14.16
C GLY A 124 0.70 -26.45 -12.98
N LEU A 125 1.04 -26.82 -11.74
CA LEU A 125 0.17 -26.67 -10.56
C LEU A 125 0.13 -25.25 -9.96
N GLY A 126 0.44 -24.22 -10.72
CA GLY A 126 0.31 -22.84 -10.25
C GLY A 126 1.29 -22.39 -9.15
N LYS A 127 2.36 -23.14 -8.82
CA LYS A 127 3.32 -22.77 -7.74
C LYS A 127 3.86 -21.35 -7.86
N THR A 128 4.25 -20.96 -9.07
CA THR A 128 4.76 -19.60 -9.33
C THR A 128 3.64 -18.56 -9.16
N MET A 129 2.42 -18.88 -9.56
CA MET A 129 1.25 -18.02 -9.38
C MET A 129 0.96 -17.81 -7.90
N ILE A 130 0.97 -18.88 -7.08
CA ILE A 130 0.84 -18.76 -5.62
C ILE A 130 1.96 -17.91 -5.04
N ALA A 131 3.22 -18.17 -5.39
CA ALA A 131 4.36 -17.42 -4.87
C ALA A 131 4.30 -15.93 -5.22
N THR A 132 3.96 -15.58 -6.46
CA THR A 132 3.84 -14.18 -6.90
C THR A 132 2.62 -13.51 -6.30
N GLY A 133 1.49 -14.23 -6.18
CA GLY A 133 0.28 -13.73 -5.54
C GLY A 133 0.49 -13.44 -4.05
N LEU A 134 1.15 -14.33 -3.30
CA LEU A 134 1.55 -14.07 -1.90
C LEU A 134 2.49 -12.87 -1.79
N GLY A 135 3.43 -12.73 -2.73
CA GLY A 135 4.29 -11.55 -2.80
C GLY A 135 3.51 -10.25 -3.04
N LEU A 136 2.47 -10.30 -3.87
CA LEU A 136 1.57 -9.16 -4.11
C LEU A 136 0.78 -8.80 -2.85
N GLU A 137 0.23 -9.81 -2.13
CA GLU A 137 -0.45 -9.59 -0.83
C GLU A 137 0.50 -9.00 0.21
N ALA A 138 1.75 -9.45 0.26
CA ALA A 138 2.76 -8.89 1.14
C ALA A 138 3.04 -7.40 0.81
N ILE A 139 3.12 -7.02 -0.46
CA ILE A 139 3.25 -5.61 -0.88
C ILE A 139 2.03 -4.79 -0.47
N ASN A 140 0.81 -5.33 -0.65
CA ASN A 140 -0.44 -4.68 -0.24
C ASN A 140 -0.47 -4.44 1.27
N SER A 141 0.06 -5.38 2.05
CA SER A 141 0.22 -5.29 3.51
C SER A 141 1.41 -4.43 3.96
N GLY A 142 2.18 -3.89 3.00
CA GLY A 142 3.26 -2.92 3.28
C GLY A 142 4.66 -3.51 3.40
N TYR A 143 4.82 -4.81 3.19
CA TYR A 143 6.14 -5.45 3.14
C TYR A 143 6.90 -5.09 1.86
N THR A 144 8.22 -5.24 1.92
CA THR A 144 9.09 -5.17 0.73
C THR A 144 9.35 -6.59 0.25
N VAL A 145 9.16 -6.82 -1.04
CA VAL A 145 9.30 -8.14 -1.66
C VAL A 145 10.41 -8.09 -2.71
N CYS A 146 11.18 -9.18 -2.79
CA CYS A 146 12.12 -9.43 -3.86
C CYS A 146 11.83 -10.82 -4.44
N PHE A 147 11.41 -10.88 -5.69
CA PHE A 147 11.20 -12.14 -6.41
C PHE A 147 12.44 -12.47 -7.22
N GLU A 148 13.17 -13.50 -6.81
CA GLU A 148 14.46 -13.80 -7.42
C GLU A 148 14.64 -15.31 -7.65
N LYS A 149 15.40 -15.66 -8.70
CA LYS A 149 15.80 -17.05 -8.92
C LYS A 149 16.85 -17.46 -7.90
N MET A 150 16.79 -18.70 -7.41
CA MET A 150 17.74 -19.21 -6.43
C MET A 150 19.21 -19.01 -6.85
N VAL A 151 19.51 -19.19 -8.14
CA VAL A 151 20.86 -19.00 -8.69
C VAL A 151 21.37 -17.55 -8.49
N ASN A 152 20.48 -16.57 -8.64
CA ASN A 152 20.83 -15.17 -8.44
C ASN A 152 20.92 -14.84 -6.94
N LEU A 153 20.02 -15.41 -6.14
CA LEU A 153 20.05 -15.23 -4.68
C LEU A 153 21.39 -15.69 -4.08
N ILE A 154 21.88 -16.87 -4.50
CA ILE A 154 23.20 -17.36 -4.07
C ILE A 154 24.31 -16.37 -4.43
N LYS A 155 24.31 -15.84 -5.66
CA LYS A 155 25.32 -14.84 -6.08
C LYS A 155 25.28 -13.56 -5.25
N ILE A 156 24.08 -13.11 -4.88
CA ILE A 156 23.91 -11.91 -4.04
C ILE A 156 24.50 -12.16 -2.66
N LEU A 157 24.26 -13.33 -2.07
CA LEU A 157 24.76 -13.69 -0.75
C LEU A 157 26.28 -13.90 -0.73
N ASP A 158 26.87 -14.44 -1.80
CA ASP A 158 28.30 -14.66 -1.92
C ASP A 158 29.09 -13.35 -2.09
N THR A 159 28.44 -12.25 -2.49
CA THR A 159 29.06 -10.93 -2.70
C THR A 159 28.82 -9.94 -1.55
N SER A 160 28.10 -10.35 -0.51
CA SER A 160 27.80 -9.52 0.67
C SER A 160 28.69 -9.87 1.84
#